data_4afef1be7bc3f367cff7e0ada4c6e471
#
_entry.id   4afef1be7bc3f367cff7e0ada4c6e471
#
_cell.length_a   1.000
_cell.length_b   1.000
_cell.length_c   1.000
_cell.angle_alpha   90.00
_cell.angle_beta   90.00
_cell.angle_gamma   90.00
#
_symmetry.space_group_name_H-M   'P 1'
#
loop_
_entity.id
_entity.type
_entity.pdbx_description
1 polymer ?
#
loop_
_entity_poly.entity_id
_entity_poly.type
_entity_poly.pdbx_seq_one_letter_code
_entity_poly.pdbx_strand_id
1 'polypeptide(L)'
;TSFGNTVMRRYLKEAKYVRNATEVNEMKKFQATLPHFKKYSQQYSLDYLMMAAQGYQESRLDQSVKSPVGAIGIMQVMPSTAASAPVKIPNVQTEENNIHAGARFMHFLIEDHFNEPELDLRNRMLFAMAAYNAGPAKIARCRALAKEMGYDPNKWFNNVEVATAKVVGRETTQYVANIYKYYVAYRMASGTLQRRQQAEKKAGK
;
A
#
# COMPACT_ATOMS: atom_id res chain seq x y z
N THR A 1 20.41 -7.18 1.39
CA THR A 1 20.38 -8.36 0.53
C THR A 1 20.31 -7.94 -0.95
N SER A 2 20.95 -8.68 -1.85
CA SER A 2 21.07 -8.43 -3.31
C SER A 2 19.74 -8.10 -3.99
N PHE A 3 18.64 -8.72 -3.59
CA PHE A 3 17.30 -8.51 -4.15
C PHE A 3 16.71 -7.12 -3.82
N GLY A 4 16.88 -6.64 -2.60
CA GLY A 4 16.47 -5.29 -2.22
C GLY A 4 17.20 -4.22 -3.05
N ASN A 5 18.48 -4.43 -3.33
CA ASN A 5 19.29 -3.53 -4.15
C ASN A 5 18.88 -3.54 -5.64
N THR A 6 18.44 -4.67 -6.17
CA THR A 6 18.01 -4.79 -7.58
C THR A 6 16.64 -4.13 -7.78
N VAL A 7 15.68 -4.35 -6.87
CA VAL A 7 14.38 -3.67 -6.86
C VAL A 7 14.59 -2.16 -6.66
N MET A 8 15.44 -1.77 -5.69
CA MET A 8 15.82 -0.38 -5.45
C MET A 8 16.41 0.28 -6.70
N ARG A 9 17.36 -0.35 -7.39
CA ARG A 9 17.98 0.22 -8.61
C ARG A 9 16.98 0.38 -9.75
N ARG A 10 16.05 -0.57 -9.94
CA ARG A 10 15.07 -0.52 -11.03
C ARG A 10 14.02 0.57 -10.82
N TYR A 11 13.56 0.77 -9.58
CA TYR A 11 12.48 1.68 -9.23
C TYR A 11 12.96 3.06 -8.76
N LEU A 12 14.19 3.18 -8.23
CA LEU A 12 14.76 4.48 -7.82
C LEU A 12 15.45 5.26 -8.94
N LYS A 13 15.61 4.70 -10.16
CA LYS A 13 16.10 5.46 -11.30
C LYS A 13 15.23 6.69 -11.64
N GLU A 14 13.96 6.71 -11.23
CA GLU A 14 13.10 7.87 -11.31
C GLU A 14 13.00 8.57 -9.94
N ALA A 15 14.11 9.17 -9.50
CA ALA A 15 14.21 9.92 -8.23
C ALA A 15 13.13 11.02 -8.04
N LYS A 16 12.48 11.46 -9.12
CA LYS A 16 11.45 12.50 -9.10
C LYS A 16 10.22 12.10 -8.27
N TYR A 17 9.78 10.83 -8.33
CA TYR A 17 8.62 10.34 -7.58
C TYR A 17 8.90 10.19 -6.08
N VAL A 18 10.12 9.76 -5.71
CA VAL A 18 10.51 9.63 -4.30
C VAL A 18 10.61 11.01 -3.64
N ARG A 19 11.10 12.02 -4.36
CA ARG A 19 11.17 13.39 -3.87
C ARG A 19 9.80 13.96 -3.51
N ASN A 20 8.77 13.73 -4.34
CA ASN A 20 7.44 14.29 -4.11
C ASN A 20 6.83 13.80 -2.78
N ALA A 21 6.90 12.51 -2.46
CA ALA A 21 6.33 11.95 -1.22
C ALA A 21 7.06 12.40 0.05
N THR A 22 8.30 12.86 -0.06
CA THR A 22 9.14 13.31 1.06
C THR A 22 9.34 14.84 1.10
N GLU A 23 8.67 15.59 0.25
CA GLU A 23 8.62 17.05 0.34
C GLU A 23 7.97 17.52 1.65
N VAL A 24 8.34 18.70 2.12
CA VAL A 24 7.95 19.21 3.45
C VAL A 24 6.43 19.17 3.65
N ASN A 25 5.65 19.58 2.67
CA ASN A 25 4.19 19.59 2.78
C ASN A 25 3.57 18.19 2.75
N GLU A 26 4.10 17.28 1.95
CA GLU A 26 3.65 15.89 1.89
C GLU A 26 4.02 15.13 3.17
N MET A 27 5.19 15.41 3.75
CA MET A 27 5.58 14.86 5.04
C MET A 27 4.74 15.38 6.20
N LYS A 28 4.23 16.62 6.14
CA LYS A 28 3.24 17.12 7.13
C LYS A 28 1.95 16.31 7.08
N LYS A 29 1.41 16.04 5.89
CA LYS A 29 0.22 15.19 5.72
C LYS A 29 0.48 13.78 6.24
N PHE A 30 1.63 13.18 5.90
CA PHE A 30 2.03 11.88 6.41
C PHE A 30 2.08 11.85 7.94
N GLN A 31 2.67 12.86 8.58
CA GLN A 31 2.75 12.95 10.04
C GLN A 31 1.37 13.13 10.69
N ALA A 32 0.49 13.93 10.08
CA ALA A 32 -0.87 14.15 10.57
C ALA A 32 -1.71 12.86 10.54
N THR A 33 -1.62 12.07 9.45
CA THR A 33 -2.40 10.83 9.27
C THR A 33 -1.78 9.61 9.97
N LEU A 34 -0.49 9.70 10.34
CA LEU A 34 0.28 8.58 10.89
C LEU A 34 -0.34 7.90 12.13
N PRO A 35 -0.94 8.63 13.09
CA PRO A 35 -1.59 8.00 14.25
C PRO A 35 -2.71 7.04 13.85
N HIS A 36 -3.54 7.40 12.87
CA HIS A 36 -4.63 6.55 12.37
C HIS A 36 -4.09 5.33 11.63
N PHE A 37 -3.09 5.51 10.76
CA PHE A 37 -2.43 4.37 10.10
C PHE A 37 -1.82 3.39 11.10
N LYS A 38 -1.12 3.87 12.13
CA LYS A 38 -0.55 3.01 13.18
C LYS A 38 -1.64 2.26 13.93
N LYS A 39 -2.69 2.96 14.39
CA LYS A 39 -3.81 2.37 15.15
C LYS A 39 -4.44 1.21 14.39
N TYR A 40 -4.87 1.43 13.16
CA TYR A 40 -5.61 0.43 12.41
C TYR A 40 -4.71 -0.63 11.78
N SER A 41 -3.47 -0.30 11.43
CA SER A 41 -2.51 -1.32 10.99
C SER A 41 -2.14 -2.27 12.13
N GLN A 42 -2.00 -1.77 13.35
CA GLN A 42 -1.79 -2.63 14.53
C GLN A 42 -3.00 -3.54 14.77
N GLN A 43 -4.22 -2.99 14.67
CA GLN A 43 -5.47 -3.76 14.87
C GLN A 43 -5.62 -4.90 13.86
N TYR A 44 -5.14 -4.72 12.63
CA TYR A 44 -5.31 -5.67 11.53
C TYR A 44 -4.01 -6.35 11.09
N SER A 45 -2.94 -6.28 11.89
CA SER A 45 -1.64 -6.91 11.61
C SER A 45 -1.04 -6.51 10.24
N LEU A 46 -1.19 -5.24 9.85
CA LEU A 46 -0.68 -4.66 8.61
C LEU A 46 0.59 -3.83 8.84
N ASP A 47 1.40 -3.64 7.82
CA ASP A 47 2.50 -2.67 7.83
C ASP A 47 1.95 -1.24 7.62
N TYR A 48 2.02 -0.40 8.66
CA TYR A 48 1.46 0.95 8.63
C TYR A 48 2.14 1.88 7.62
N LEU A 49 3.43 1.67 7.31
CA LEU A 49 4.12 2.45 6.28
C LEU A 49 3.65 2.06 4.89
N MET A 50 3.34 0.78 4.69
CA MET A 50 2.81 0.30 3.43
C MET A 50 1.37 0.77 3.22
N MET A 51 0.55 0.81 4.28
CA MET A 51 -0.79 1.39 4.24
C MET A 51 -0.77 2.91 3.97
N ALA A 52 0.14 3.65 4.61
CA ALA A 52 0.32 5.07 4.34
C ALA A 52 0.80 5.34 2.90
N ALA A 53 1.69 4.49 2.38
CA ALA A 53 2.14 4.56 0.98
C ALA A 53 1.00 4.30 -0.01
N GLN A 54 0.07 3.39 0.32
CA GLN A 54 -1.14 3.18 -0.46
C GLN A 54 -2.05 4.42 -0.41
N GLY A 55 -2.32 4.98 0.76
CA GLY A 55 -3.10 6.21 0.89
C GLY A 55 -2.48 7.39 0.11
N TYR A 56 -1.15 7.45 0.05
CA TYR A 56 -0.46 8.43 -0.79
C TYR A 56 -0.68 8.18 -2.30
N GLN A 57 -0.66 6.93 -2.73
CA GLN A 57 -0.97 6.56 -4.11
C GLN A 57 -2.42 6.89 -4.48
N GLU A 58 -3.36 6.67 -3.57
CA GLU A 58 -4.79 6.88 -3.80
C GLU A 58 -5.19 8.36 -3.91
N SER A 59 -4.70 9.20 -3.00
CA SER A 59 -5.16 10.59 -2.85
C SER A 59 -4.07 11.60 -2.51
N ARG A 60 -2.81 11.21 -2.36
CA ARG A 60 -1.75 11.99 -1.73
C ARG A 60 -2.09 12.38 -0.28
N LEU A 61 -2.71 11.45 0.44
CA LEU A 61 -3.16 11.62 1.83
C LEU A 61 -4.13 12.80 1.99
N ASP A 62 -4.98 13.05 1.00
CA ASP A 62 -5.96 14.14 1.02
C ASP A 62 -7.38 13.57 1.16
N GLN A 63 -8.01 13.83 2.31
CA GLN A 63 -9.37 13.36 2.61
C GLN A 63 -10.44 14.01 1.72
N SER A 64 -10.18 15.16 1.13
CA SER A 64 -11.15 15.87 0.29
C SER A 64 -11.32 15.28 -1.12
N VAL A 65 -10.40 14.40 -1.53
CA VAL A 65 -10.40 13.81 -2.87
C VAL A 65 -11.61 12.88 -3.06
N LYS A 66 -12.30 13.07 -4.19
CA LYS A 66 -13.36 12.17 -4.67
C LYS A 66 -13.08 11.78 -6.10
N SER A 67 -13.18 10.48 -6.39
CA SER A 67 -13.03 9.99 -7.76
C SER A 67 -14.30 10.20 -8.57
N PRO A 68 -14.23 10.21 -9.92
CA PRO A 68 -15.40 10.29 -10.78
C PRO A 68 -16.41 9.16 -10.57
N VAL A 69 -15.96 8.01 -10.07
CA VAL A 69 -16.82 6.83 -9.77
C VAL A 69 -17.33 6.82 -8.34
N GLY A 70 -17.01 7.85 -7.52
CA GLY A 70 -17.56 8.03 -6.18
C GLY A 70 -16.72 7.46 -5.04
N ALA A 71 -15.49 7.01 -5.29
CA ALA A 71 -14.56 6.67 -4.20
C ALA A 71 -14.14 7.93 -3.44
N ILE A 72 -13.92 7.81 -2.11
CA ILE A 72 -13.75 8.96 -1.21
C ILE A 72 -12.45 8.82 -0.42
N GLY A 73 -11.77 9.95 -0.27
CA GLY A 73 -10.80 10.23 0.77
C GLY A 73 -9.44 9.58 0.60
N ILE A 74 -8.71 9.53 1.68
CA ILE A 74 -7.31 9.10 1.73
C ILE A 74 -7.09 7.74 1.10
N MET A 75 -7.97 6.78 1.39
CA MET A 75 -7.86 5.39 0.90
C MET A 75 -8.74 5.11 -0.33
N GLN A 76 -9.43 6.14 -0.89
CA GLN A 76 -10.33 6.01 -2.04
C GLN A 76 -11.30 4.83 -1.89
N VAL A 77 -11.99 4.78 -0.74
CA VAL A 77 -12.96 3.71 -0.45
C VAL A 77 -14.32 4.08 -1.03
N MET A 78 -14.95 3.14 -1.73
CA MET A 78 -16.33 3.30 -2.16
C MET A 78 -17.27 3.25 -0.93
N PRO A 79 -18.20 4.21 -0.77
CA PRO A 79 -19.14 4.21 0.35
C PRO A 79 -19.96 2.90 0.47
N SER A 80 -20.32 2.29 -0.65
CA SER A 80 -20.99 0.99 -0.68
C SER A 80 -20.13 -0.14 -0.12
N THR A 81 -18.85 -0.19 -0.50
CA THR A 81 -17.86 -1.16 0.05
C THR A 81 -17.69 -0.94 1.55
N ALA A 82 -17.56 0.31 1.97
CA ALA A 82 -17.37 0.66 3.37
C ALA A 82 -18.58 0.29 4.25
N ALA A 83 -19.79 0.50 3.75
CA ALA A 83 -21.02 0.20 4.48
C ALA A 83 -21.35 -1.30 4.55
N SER A 84 -20.89 -2.07 3.56
CA SER A 84 -21.23 -3.50 3.42
C SER A 84 -20.27 -4.40 4.19
N ALA A 85 -20.68 -5.66 4.40
CA ALA A 85 -19.75 -6.70 4.85
C ALA A 85 -18.66 -6.93 3.78
N PRO A 86 -17.44 -7.21 4.18
CA PRO A 86 -16.97 -7.39 5.56
C PRO A 86 -16.54 -6.09 6.27
N VAL A 87 -16.55 -4.92 5.60
CA VAL A 87 -15.98 -3.67 6.14
C VAL A 87 -16.84 -3.07 7.25
N LYS A 88 -18.12 -2.80 7.01
CA LYS A 88 -19.10 -2.28 7.99
C LYS A 88 -18.63 -0.99 8.72
N ILE A 89 -18.05 -0.04 7.98
CA ILE A 89 -17.63 1.28 8.46
C ILE A 89 -18.26 2.33 7.53
N PRO A 90 -19.53 2.71 7.73
CA PRO A 90 -20.30 3.46 6.72
C PRO A 90 -19.87 4.93 6.56
N ASN A 91 -19.34 5.58 7.61
CA ASN A 91 -19.01 6.99 7.57
C ASN A 91 -17.54 7.22 7.17
N VAL A 92 -17.23 7.14 5.87
CA VAL A 92 -15.89 7.32 5.33
C VAL A 92 -15.55 8.77 4.95
N GLN A 93 -16.39 9.73 5.30
CA GLN A 93 -16.13 11.16 5.08
C GLN A 93 -15.09 11.72 6.07
N THR A 94 -14.94 11.09 7.23
CA THR A 94 -13.90 11.46 8.18
C THR A 94 -12.59 10.74 7.85
N GLU A 95 -11.47 11.40 8.07
CA GLU A 95 -10.12 10.87 7.84
C GLU A 95 -9.92 9.53 8.58
N GLU A 96 -10.27 9.50 9.87
CA GLU A 96 -10.09 8.31 10.69
C GLU A 96 -10.90 7.11 10.16
N ASN A 97 -12.18 7.30 9.87
CA ASN A 97 -13.02 6.21 9.36
C ASN A 97 -12.63 5.79 7.95
N ASN A 98 -12.12 6.70 7.13
CA ASN A 98 -11.62 6.38 5.81
C ASN A 98 -10.40 5.47 5.86
N ILE A 99 -9.42 5.81 6.70
CA ILE A 99 -8.22 4.98 6.94
C ILE A 99 -8.63 3.64 7.58
N HIS A 100 -9.55 3.66 8.53
CA HIS A 100 -10.07 2.44 9.15
C HIS A 100 -10.72 1.50 8.13
N ALA A 101 -11.62 2.03 7.30
CA ALA A 101 -12.29 1.25 6.26
C ALA A 101 -11.30 0.66 5.24
N GLY A 102 -10.32 1.45 4.80
CA GLY A 102 -9.27 0.99 3.90
C GLY A 102 -8.41 -0.13 4.53
N ALA A 103 -8.01 0.03 5.80
CA ALA A 103 -7.24 -0.98 6.52
C ALA A 103 -8.04 -2.28 6.73
N ARG A 104 -9.32 -2.18 7.09
CA ARG A 104 -10.19 -3.35 7.25
C ARG A 104 -10.43 -4.06 5.92
N PHE A 105 -10.61 -3.32 4.84
CA PHE A 105 -10.75 -3.92 3.51
C PHE A 105 -9.48 -4.61 3.05
N MET A 106 -8.30 -4.01 3.32
CA MET A 106 -7.01 -4.64 3.05
C MET A 106 -6.82 -5.94 3.84
N HIS A 107 -7.15 -5.94 5.12
CA HIS A 107 -7.14 -7.14 5.97
C HIS A 107 -8.04 -8.23 5.41
N PHE A 108 -9.28 -7.89 5.02
CA PHE A 108 -10.19 -8.83 4.37
C PHE A 108 -9.58 -9.44 3.11
N LEU A 109 -8.99 -8.63 2.23
CA LEU A 109 -8.36 -9.13 1.01
C LEU A 109 -7.22 -10.12 1.31
N ILE A 110 -6.45 -9.88 2.37
CA ILE A 110 -5.37 -10.78 2.79
C ILE A 110 -5.96 -12.08 3.33
N GLU A 111 -6.87 -12.01 4.30
CA GLU A 111 -7.38 -13.20 4.99
C GLU A 111 -8.22 -14.11 4.09
N ASP A 112 -9.05 -13.53 3.21
CA ASP A 112 -9.95 -14.30 2.34
C ASP A 112 -9.30 -14.78 1.04
N HIS A 113 -8.25 -14.08 0.56
CA HIS A 113 -7.73 -14.33 -0.78
C HIS A 113 -6.22 -14.59 -0.88
N PHE A 114 -5.44 -14.24 0.15
CA PHE A 114 -3.98 -14.32 0.11
C PHE A 114 -3.37 -14.81 1.42
N ASN A 115 -4.06 -15.71 2.13
CA ASN A 115 -3.63 -16.24 3.43
C ASN A 115 -2.93 -17.62 3.32
N GLU A 116 -2.49 -18.01 2.13
CA GLU A 116 -1.79 -19.28 1.97
C GLU A 116 -0.43 -19.27 2.70
N PRO A 117 -0.03 -20.40 3.34
CA PRO A 117 1.24 -20.50 4.08
C PRO A 117 2.49 -20.20 3.23
N GLU A 118 2.42 -20.46 1.93
CA GLU A 118 3.50 -20.25 0.97
C GLU A 118 3.75 -18.76 0.67
N LEU A 119 2.81 -17.89 1.01
CA LEU A 119 2.94 -16.44 0.82
C LEU A 119 3.61 -15.80 2.04
N ASP A 120 4.76 -15.18 1.85
CA ASP A 120 5.33 -14.30 2.85
C ASP A 120 4.49 -13.02 3.04
N LEU A 121 4.60 -12.39 4.21
CA LEU A 121 3.82 -11.19 4.57
C LEU A 121 3.91 -10.06 3.53
N ARG A 122 5.08 -9.89 2.91
CA ARG A 122 5.27 -8.86 1.88
C ARG A 122 4.44 -9.19 0.63
N ASN A 123 4.52 -10.42 0.15
CA ASN A 123 3.78 -10.82 -1.05
C ASN A 123 2.27 -10.83 -0.79
N ARG A 124 1.80 -11.24 0.41
CA ARG A 124 0.39 -11.09 0.81
C ARG A 124 -0.09 -9.64 0.64
N MET A 125 0.66 -8.67 1.16
CA MET A 125 0.31 -7.26 1.02
C MET A 125 0.36 -6.77 -0.44
N LEU A 126 1.37 -7.17 -1.22
CA LEU A 126 1.47 -6.77 -2.63
C LEU A 126 0.32 -7.32 -3.47
N PHE A 127 -0.08 -8.58 -3.26
CA PHE A 127 -1.25 -9.17 -3.91
C PHE A 127 -2.55 -8.49 -3.48
N ALA A 128 -2.71 -8.21 -2.19
CA ALA A 128 -3.89 -7.50 -1.69
C ALA A 128 -3.98 -6.06 -2.24
N MET A 129 -2.87 -5.35 -2.40
CA MET A 129 -2.84 -4.05 -3.07
C MET A 129 -3.24 -4.15 -4.55
N ALA A 130 -2.73 -5.14 -5.27
CA ALA A 130 -3.14 -5.39 -6.65
C ALA A 130 -4.64 -5.72 -6.73
N ALA A 131 -5.16 -6.50 -5.77
CA ALA A 131 -6.57 -6.85 -5.67
C ALA A 131 -7.45 -5.66 -5.24
N TYR A 132 -6.95 -4.76 -4.41
CA TYR A 132 -7.63 -3.52 -4.06
C TYR A 132 -7.92 -2.67 -5.30
N ASN A 133 -6.95 -2.58 -6.20
CA ASN A 133 -7.07 -1.84 -7.45
C ASN A 133 -7.88 -2.59 -8.53
N ALA A 134 -7.59 -3.88 -8.76
CA ALA A 134 -8.11 -4.62 -9.91
C ALA A 134 -9.20 -5.66 -9.58
N GLY A 135 -9.37 -5.97 -8.31
CA GLY A 135 -10.26 -7.03 -7.81
C GLY A 135 -9.55 -8.38 -7.62
N PRO A 136 -9.88 -9.12 -6.55
CA PRO A 136 -9.17 -10.35 -6.15
C PRO A 136 -9.29 -11.47 -7.18
N ALA A 137 -10.42 -11.64 -7.83
CA ALA A 137 -10.62 -12.68 -8.85
C ALA A 137 -9.70 -12.51 -10.07
N LYS A 138 -9.37 -11.26 -10.46
CA LYS A 138 -8.41 -11.01 -11.53
C LYS A 138 -7.00 -11.37 -11.11
N ILE A 139 -6.61 -11.05 -9.88
CA ILE A 139 -5.26 -11.34 -9.37
C ILE A 139 -5.07 -12.85 -9.18
N ALA A 140 -6.09 -13.57 -8.72
CA ALA A 140 -6.06 -15.04 -8.65
C ALA A 140 -5.80 -15.66 -10.04
N ARG A 141 -6.47 -15.18 -11.09
CA ARG A 141 -6.21 -15.60 -12.47
C ARG A 141 -4.80 -15.27 -12.94
N CYS A 142 -4.27 -14.10 -12.56
CA CYS A 142 -2.90 -13.72 -12.90
C CYS A 142 -1.87 -14.61 -12.20
N ARG A 143 -2.12 -15.06 -10.97
CA ARG A 143 -1.27 -16.03 -10.28
C ARG A 143 -1.25 -17.40 -11.01
N ALA A 144 -2.42 -17.89 -11.41
CA ALA A 144 -2.52 -19.14 -12.20
C ALA A 144 -1.76 -19.02 -13.53
N LEU A 145 -1.99 -17.92 -14.28
CA LEU A 145 -1.28 -17.68 -15.53
C LEU A 145 0.25 -17.54 -15.34
N ALA A 146 0.70 -16.90 -14.27
CA ALA A 146 2.11 -16.78 -13.96
C ALA A 146 2.75 -18.18 -13.80
N LYS A 147 2.07 -19.10 -13.12
CA LYS A 147 2.50 -20.50 -12.98
C LYS A 147 2.61 -21.20 -14.33
N GLU A 148 1.61 -21.04 -15.21
CA GLU A 148 1.62 -21.60 -16.56
C GLU A 148 2.77 -21.04 -17.42
N MET A 149 3.15 -19.78 -17.19
CA MET A 149 4.27 -19.11 -17.85
C MET A 149 5.64 -19.47 -17.25
N GLY A 150 5.71 -20.35 -16.24
CA GLY A 150 6.95 -20.73 -15.58
C GLY A 150 7.46 -19.73 -14.53
N TYR A 151 6.61 -18.79 -14.10
CA TYR A 151 6.91 -17.86 -13.01
C TYR A 151 6.43 -18.39 -11.66
N ASP A 152 6.99 -17.86 -10.57
CA ASP A 152 6.58 -18.18 -9.20
C ASP A 152 5.24 -17.50 -8.88
N PRO A 153 4.12 -18.23 -8.69
CA PRO A 153 2.81 -17.66 -8.43
C PRO A 153 2.69 -17.00 -7.04
N ASN A 154 3.68 -17.23 -6.17
CA ASN A 154 3.73 -16.71 -4.80
C ASN A 154 4.62 -15.48 -4.66
N LYS A 155 5.15 -14.95 -5.77
CA LYS A 155 5.95 -13.73 -5.82
C LYS A 155 5.35 -12.71 -6.76
N TRP A 156 5.22 -11.47 -6.28
CA TRP A 156 4.70 -10.39 -7.10
C TRP A 156 5.73 -9.91 -8.12
N PHE A 157 6.84 -9.32 -7.65
CA PHE A 157 7.82 -8.67 -8.52
C PHE A 157 8.53 -9.67 -9.43
N ASN A 158 8.59 -9.33 -10.72
CA ASN A 158 9.16 -10.12 -11.82
C ASN A 158 8.51 -11.50 -12.03
N ASN A 159 7.38 -11.78 -11.39
CA ASN A 159 6.64 -13.04 -11.50
C ASN A 159 5.17 -12.73 -11.86
N VAL A 160 4.26 -12.66 -10.87
CA VAL A 160 2.84 -12.41 -11.14
C VAL A 160 2.62 -11.01 -11.74
N GLU A 161 3.46 -10.04 -11.45
CA GLU A 161 3.51 -8.73 -12.11
C GLU A 161 3.53 -8.86 -13.65
N VAL A 162 4.31 -9.80 -14.19
CA VAL A 162 4.42 -10.02 -15.65
C VAL A 162 3.12 -10.52 -16.24
N ALA A 163 2.49 -11.51 -15.61
CA ALA A 163 1.18 -12.00 -16.03
C ALA A 163 0.09 -10.94 -15.88
N THR A 164 0.13 -10.16 -14.79
CA THR A 164 -0.82 -9.05 -14.55
C THR A 164 -0.70 -7.98 -15.62
N ALA A 165 0.51 -7.60 -16.03
CA ALA A 165 0.72 -6.63 -17.11
C ALA A 165 0.12 -7.08 -18.46
N LYS A 166 0.10 -8.41 -18.72
CA LYS A 166 -0.48 -8.98 -19.95
C LYS A 166 -2.01 -9.00 -19.94
N VAL A 167 -2.63 -9.35 -18.82
CA VAL A 167 -4.07 -9.67 -18.73
C VAL A 167 -4.89 -8.53 -18.20
N VAL A 168 -4.43 -7.84 -17.15
CA VAL A 168 -5.13 -6.73 -16.50
C VAL A 168 -4.70 -5.39 -17.07
N GLY A 169 -3.41 -5.29 -17.41
CA GLY A 169 -2.80 -4.07 -17.93
C GLY A 169 -1.74 -3.48 -17.02
N ARG A 170 -1.09 -2.42 -17.54
CA ARG A 170 0.03 -1.77 -16.83
C ARG A 170 -0.41 -0.91 -15.66
N GLU A 171 -1.67 -0.51 -15.59
CA GLU A 171 -2.19 0.35 -14.54
C GLU A 171 -2.00 -0.30 -13.15
N THR A 172 -2.48 -1.53 -12.98
CA THR A 172 -2.35 -2.27 -11.70
C THR A 172 -0.89 -2.54 -11.33
N THR A 173 -0.05 -2.90 -12.29
CA THR A 173 1.37 -3.13 -11.99
C THR A 173 2.09 -1.84 -11.60
N GLN A 174 1.76 -0.73 -12.26
CA GLN A 174 2.30 0.59 -11.92
C GLN A 174 1.79 1.08 -10.57
N TYR A 175 0.52 0.81 -10.23
CA TYR A 175 -0.08 1.11 -8.94
C TYR A 175 0.72 0.45 -7.80
N VAL A 176 0.93 -0.87 -7.87
CA VAL A 176 1.71 -1.60 -6.86
C VAL A 176 3.17 -1.12 -6.81
N ALA A 177 3.79 -0.89 -7.97
CA ALA A 177 5.15 -0.39 -8.05
C ALA A 177 5.30 1.01 -7.40
N ASN A 178 4.33 1.90 -7.61
CA ASN A 178 4.33 3.24 -6.99
C ASN A 178 4.18 3.15 -5.48
N ILE A 179 3.24 2.35 -4.96
CA ILE A 179 3.06 2.14 -3.52
C ILE A 179 4.37 1.64 -2.91
N TYR A 180 5.03 0.68 -3.53
CA TYR A 180 6.29 0.16 -3.01
C TYR A 180 7.42 1.20 -3.00
N LYS A 181 7.47 2.09 -3.99
CA LYS A 181 8.39 3.25 -4.01
C LYS A 181 8.13 4.19 -2.83
N TYR A 182 6.87 4.57 -2.58
CA TYR A 182 6.49 5.43 -1.47
C TYR A 182 6.76 4.77 -0.12
N TYR A 183 6.48 3.47 0.00
CA TYR A 183 6.83 2.68 1.17
C TYR A 183 8.31 2.76 1.52
N VAL A 184 9.20 2.55 0.53
CA VAL A 184 10.65 2.67 0.71
C VAL A 184 11.03 4.09 1.13
N ALA A 185 10.45 5.12 0.51
CA ALA A 185 10.69 6.52 0.86
C ALA A 185 10.29 6.83 2.31
N TYR A 186 9.10 6.42 2.74
CA TYR A 186 8.62 6.61 4.11
C TYR A 186 9.46 5.83 5.13
N ARG A 187 9.87 4.61 4.81
CA ARG A 187 10.74 3.81 5.66
C ARG A 187 12.10 4.48 5.89
N MET A 188 12.69 5.04 4.84
CA MET A 188 13.95 5.78 4.93
C MET A 188 13.79 7.08 5.76
N ALA A 189 12.74 7.86 5.51
CA ALA A 189 12.44 9.09 6.23
C ALA A 189 12.17 8.82 7.72
N SER A 190 11.36 7.81 8.05
CA SER A 190 11.06 7.42 9.43
C SER A 190 12.30 6.94 10.18
N GLY A 191 13.18 6.17 9.57
CA GLY A 191 14.45 5.75 10.17
C GLY A 191 15.40 6.91 10.44
N THR A 192 15.38 7.94 9.61
CA THR A 192 16.17 9.17 9.83
C THR A 192 15.62 10.00 10.98
N LEU A 193 14.29 10.18 11.06
CA LEU A 193 13.63 10.90 12.15
C LEU A 193 13.88 10.23 13.50
N GLN A 194 13.74 8.90 13.58
CA GLN A 194 14.01 8.16 14.82
C GLN A 194 15.45 8.33 15.29
N ARG A 195 16.43 8.27 14.38
CA ARG A 195 17.84 8.50 14.71
C ARG A 195 18.11 9.90 15.24
N ARG A 196 17.50 10.94 14.64
CA ARG A 196 17.61 12.32 15.11
C ARG A 196 17.02 12.48 16.51
N GLN A 197 15.81 11.98 16.76
CA GLN A 197 15.17 12.04 18.07
C GLN A 197 15.96 11.30 19.16
N GLN A 198 16.60 10.17 18.83
CA GLN A 198 17.48 9.45 19.76
C GLN A 198 18.76 10.23 20.05
N ALA A 199 19.34 10.90 19.05
CA ALA A 199 20.53 11.74 19.23
C ALA A 199 20.23 12.96 20.10
N GLU A 200 19.11 13.64 19.87
CA GLU A 200 18.64 14.80 20.66
C GLU A 200 18.40 14.40 22.14
N LYS A 201 17.76 13.25 22.39
CA LYS A 201 17.55 12.71 23.74
C LYS A 201 18.86 12.35 24.44
N LYS A 202 19.89 11.95 23.71
CA LYS A 202 21.23 11.66 24.27
C LYS A 202 22.05 12.92 24.53
N ALA A 203 21.86 13.97 23.71
CA ALA A 203 22.58 15.23 23.87
C ALA A 203 21.95 16.15 24.94
N GLY A 204 20.67 15.96 25.28
CA GLY A 204 19.97 16.72 26.33
C GLY A 204 20.05 16.07 27.74
N LYS A 205 20.88 15.02 27.89
CA LYS A 205 21.32 14.46 29.17
C LYS A 205 22.76 14.85 29.46
#